data_24d05ed3ca7e1534b2ffe1134838850c
#
_entry.id   24d05ed3ca7e1534b2ffe1134838850c
#
_cell.length_a   1.000
_cell.length_b   1.000
_cell.length_c   1.000
_cell.angle_alpha   90.00
_cell.angle_beta   90.00
_cell.angle_gamma   90.00
#
_symmetry.space_group_name_H-M   'P 1'
#
loop_
_entity.id
_entity.type
_entity.pdbx_description
1 polymer ?
#
loop_
_entity_poly.entity_id
_entity_poly.type
_entity_poly.pdbx_seq_one_letter_code
_entity_poly.pdbx_strand_id
1 'polypeptide(L)'
;MANDYLFTSESVSEGHPEKVADQISDVVLDAILKEDPRGRVACETLVKTGVVIVAGEITTTAWVDVEALVRKTVLDIGYDSSEMGFDGASCGVINIIGKQSPDIAQGVDRKDERRQGAGDQGLMFGYATNETDVLMPAPITIAHRLVKRQAQVRKAGKIAWLRPDAKSQVTLRYEDNEPVGIEAVVLSTQHSPDVSTKLLREVVMEEILKPVLPAKWLDKRTKYHINPTGRFVTGGPVGDCGLTGRKIIVDTYGGYARHGGGAFSGKDPSKVDRSAAYAARYVAKNIVAAGLAERCEVQVSYAIGVAEPTSIMVETFGTSRLSRERLTQLVRKHFDLTPYGLREMLDLLRPIYQKTAAYGHFGRTEPEFTWERTDLAATLAAEGKGMRAA
;
A
#
# COMPACT_ATOMS: atom_id res chain seq x y z
N MET A 1 -28.57 -16.05 -12.59
CA MET A 1 -29.01 -14.97 -11.70
C MET A 1 -27.97 -13.88 -11.82
N ALA A 2 -28.35 -12.65 -12.16
CA ALA A 2 -27.42 -11.53 -12.25
C ALA A 2 -26.74 -11.34 -10.88
N ASN A 3 -25.41 -11.22 -10.90
CA ASN A 3 -24.63 -10.95 -9.70
C ASN A 3 -24.46 -9.45 -9.51
N ASP A 4 -25.57 -8.76 -9.22
CA ASP A 4 -25.56 -7.32 -8.99
C ASP A 4 -25.27 -7.04 -7.53
N TYR A 5 -24.25 -6.24 -7.27
CA TYR A 5 -23.86 -5.87 -5.91
C TYR A 5 -23.20 -4.49 -5.84
N LEU A 6 -23.15 -3.93 -4.64
CA LEU A 6 -22.35 -2.75 -4.33
C LEU A 6 -21.06 -3.17 -3.62
N PHE A 7 -19.94 -2.56 -4.03
CA PHE A 7 -18.68 -2.75 -3.32
C PHE A 7 -18.03 -1.42 -2.99
N THR A 8 -17.47 -1.32 -1.78
CA THR A 8 -16.90 -0.09 -1.25
C THR A 8 -15.48 -0.30 -0.81
N SER A 9 -14.59 0.63 -1.22
CA SER A 9 -13.25 0.75 -0.65
C SER A 9 -13.01 2.16 -0.13
N GLU A 10 -12.12 2.28 0.85
CA GLU A 10 -11.68 3.56 1.39
C GLU A 10 -10.18 3.76 1.20
N SER A 11 -9.75 5.02 1.23
CA SER A 11 -8.35 5.41 1.29
C SER A 11 -8.17 6.64 2.16
N VAL A 12 -6.93 6.87 2.59
CA VAL A 12 -6.55 8.02 3.40
C VAL A 12 -5.35 8.75 2.81
N SER A 13 -5.24 10.06 3.07
CA SER A 13 -4.13 10.88 2.59
C SER A 13 -2.82 10.61 3.34
N GLU A 14 -1.73 11.15 2.80
CA GLU A 14 -0.41 11.14 3.45
C GLU A 14 -0.41 11.81 4.84
N GLY A 15 -1.34 12.73 5.10
CA GLY A 15 -1.48 13.42 6.40
C GLY A 15 -2.39 12.71 7.41
N HIS A 16 -2.99 11.58 7.05
CA HIS A 16 -3.71 10.77 8.03
C HIS A 16 -2.74 10.23 9.09
N PRO A 17 -3.09 10.22 10.39
CA PRO A 17 -2.14 9.86 11.47
C PRO A 17 -1.40 8.55 11.24
N GLU A 18 -2.08 7.50 10.82
CA GLU A 18 -1.46 6.20 10.58
C GLU A 18 -0.56 6.22 9.34
N LYS A 19 -0.85 7.03 8.31
CA LYS A 19 0.05 7.20 7.17
C LYS A 19 1.23 8.12 7.48
N VAL A 20 1.10 9.04 8.42
CA VAL A 20 2.25 9.77 8.98
C VAL A 20 3.20 8.79 9.67
N ALA A 21 2.67 7.88 10.49
CA ALA A 21 3.46 6.85 11.16
C ALA A 21 4.15 5.90 10.16
N ASP A 22 3.43 5.43 9.13
CA ASP A 22 3.98 4.57 8.07
C ASP A 22 5.12 5.25 7.30
N GLN A 23 4.96 6.52 6.94
CA GLN A 23 5.99 7.30 6.23
C GLN A 23 7.25 7.50 7.09
N ILE A 24 7.09 7.73 8.40
CA ILE A 24 8.22 7.85 9.33
C ILE A 24 8.96 6.51 9.44
N SER A 25 8.24 5.40 9.59
CA SER A 25 8.85 4.07 9.67
C SER A 25 9.61 3.71 8.38
N ASP A 26 9.05 4.03 7.22
CA ASP A 26 9.69 3.73 5.92
C ASP A 26 10.83 4.69 5.57
N VAL A 27 10.82 5.95 6.02
CA VAL A 27 11.98 6.83 5.81
C VAL A 27 13.20 6.40 6.63
N VAL A 28 12.98 5.85 7.83
CA VAL A 28 14.05 5.25 8.65
C VAL A 28 14.62 4.02 7.93
N LEU A 29 13.76 3.15 7.40
CA LEU A 29 14.17 2.00 6.59
C LEU A 29 15.00 2.43 5.38
N ASP A 30 14.52 3.40 4.58
CA ASP A 30 15.20 3.87 3.38
C ASP A 30 16.56 4.50 3.70
N ALA A 31 16.66 5.25 4.79
CA ALA A 31 17.93 5.85 5.23
C ALA A 31 18.96 4.77 5.58
N ILE A 32 18.55 3.68 6.22
CA ILE A 32 19.41 2.55 6.54
C ILE A 32 19.82 1.81 5.26
N LEU A 33 18.87 1.44 4.40
CA LEU A 33 19.17 0.67 3.19
C LEU A 33 20.08 1.42 2.21
N LYS A 34 20.07 2.74 2.26
CA LYS A 34 20.97 3.58 1.45
C LYS A 34 22.45 3.37 1.79
N GLU A 35 22.78 3.15 3.05
CA GLU A 35 24.16 2.99 3.56
C GLU A 35 24.49 1.52 3.84
N ASP A 36 23.51 0.74 4.27
CA ASP A 36 23.60 -0.68 4.59
C ASP A 36 22.43 -1.44 3.97
N PRO A 37 22.54 -1.86 2.70
CA PRO A 37 21.46 -2.58 2.00
C PRO A 37 21.06 -3.90 2.67
N ARG A 38 21.88 -4.43 3.59
CA ARG A 38 21.62 -5.66 4.34
C ARG A 38 21.17 -5.41 5.78
N GLY A 39 20.97 -4.16 6.15
CA GLY A 39 20.45 -3.79 7.47
C GLY A 39 19.12 -4.50 7.78
N ARG A 40 18.98 -4.96 9.01
CA ARG A 40 17.75 -5.57 9.51
C ARG A 40 16.94 -4.51 10.22
N VAL A 41 15.74 -4.26 9.75
CA VAL A 41 14.88 -3.16 10.23
C VAL A 41 13.48 -3.68 10.51
N ALA A 42 13.04 -3.46 11.74
CA ALA A 42 11.66 -3.52 12.15
C ALA A 42 11.39 -2.21 12.91
N CYS A 43 10.88 -1.20 12.21
CA CYS A 43 10.69 0.15 12.74
C CYS A 43 9.20 0.46 12.80
N GLU A 44 8.71 0.74 13.99
CA GLU A 44 7.33 1.11 14.26
C GLU A 44 7.26 2.52 14.82
N THR A 45 6.21 3.24 14.49
CA THR A 45 6.02 4.63 14.89
C THR A 45 4.63 4.82 15.48
N LEU A 46 4.56 5.58 16.58
CA LEU A 46 3.33 6.14 17.11
C LEU A 46 3.38 7.65 16.98
N VAL A 47 2.29 8.25 16.49
CA VAL A 47 2.13 9.70 16.44
C VAL A 47 0.86 10.13 17.18
N LYS A 48 0.98 11.17 18.01
CA LYS A 48 -0.13 11.81 18.73
C LYS A 48 0.18 13.28 18.92
N THR A 49 -0.76 14.06 19.40
CA THR A 49 -0.64 15.50 19.66
C THR A 49 0.75 15.88 20.19
N GLY A 50 1.52 16.59 19.37
CA GLY A 50 2.83 17.11 19.75
C GLY A 50 3.95 16.10 19.96
N VAL A 51 3.76 14.80 19.68
CA VAL A 51 4.77 13.76 19.94
C VAL A 51 4.82 12.70 18.84
N VAL A 52 6.05 12.24 18.54
CA VAL A 52 6.37 11.07 17.73
C VAL A 52 7.23 10.13 18.57
N ILE A 53 6.85 8.86 18.64
CA ILE A 53 7.63 7.80 19.26
C ILE A 53 8.04 6.81 18.18
N VAL A 54 9.34 6.61 18.00
CA VAL A 54 9.91 5.61 17.09
C VAL A 54 10.47 4.47 17.91
N ALA A 55 10.00 3.27 17.66
CA ALA A 55 10.32 2.05 18.41
C ALA A 55 10.68 0.91 17.46
N GLY A 56 11.19 -0.18 17.98
CA GLY A 56 11.47 -1.39 17.23
C GLY A 56 12.89 -1.89 17.38
N GLU A 57 13.29 -2.79 16.50
CA GLU A 57 14.60 -3.44 16.52
C GLU A 57 15.33 -3.22 15.19
N ILE A 58 16.55 -2.69 15.28
CA ILE A 58 17.40 -2.43 14.13
C ILE A 58 18.80 -3.00 14.37
N THR A 59 19.29 -3.75 13.38
CA THR A 59 20.69 -4.20 13.32
C THR A 59 21.29 -3.71 12.02
N THR A 60 22.21 -2.76 12.11
CA THR A 60 22.82 -2.13 10.94
C THR A 60 24.22 -1.59 11.29
N THR A 61 25.04 -1.37 10.26
CA THR A 61 26.29 -0.61 10.34
C THR A 61 26.12 0.87 10.02
N ALA A 62 24.94 1.25 9.50
CA ALA A 62 24.63 2.64 9.16
C ALA A 62 24.37 3.48 10.41
N TRP A 63 24.74 4.76 10.35
CA TRP A 63 24.33 5.75 11.35
C TRP A 63 23.22 6.62 10.77
N VAL A 64 22.10 6.75 11.47
CA VAL A 64 20.93 7.46 11.00
C VAL A 64 20.44 8.44 12.07
N ASP A 65 20.31 9.72 11.70
CA ASP A 65 19.67 10.73 12.54
C ASP A 65 18.14 10.61 12.44
N VAL A 66 17.58 9.77 13.31
CA VAL A 66 16.13 9.48 13.35
C VAL A 66 15.32 10.75 13.62
N GLU A 67 15.82 11.66 14.50
CA GLU A 67 15.10 12.91 14.80
C GLU A 67 14.99 13.80 13.58
N ALA A 68 16.08 14.01 12.85
CA ALA A 68 16.08 14.82 11.64
C ALA A 68 15.16 14.24 10.56
N LEU A 69 15.15 12.90 10.39
CA LEU A 69 14.25 12.22 9.46
C LEU A 69 12.77 12.39 9.82
N VAL A 70 12.42 12.23 11.10
CA VAL A 70 11.06 12.43 11.59
C VAL A 70 10.58 13.85 11.30
N ARG A 71 11.36 14.86 11.73
CA ARG A 71 11.01 16.27 11.53
C ARG A 71 10.81 16.61 10.06
N LYS A 72 11.75 16.20 9.21
CA LYS A 72 11.66 16.41 7.78
C LYS A 72 10.41 15.76 7.19
N THR A 73 10.11 14.51 7.55
CA THR A 73 8.94 13.80 7.03
C THR A 73 7.63 14.49 7.42
N VAL A 74 7.50 14.92 8.68
CA VAL A 74 6.32 15.62 9.19
C VAL A 74 6.13 16.97 8.45
N LEU A 75 7.22 17.72 8.25
CA LEU A 75 7.19 18.99 7.49
C LEU A 75 6.86 18.77 6.01
N ASP A 76 7.45 17.75 5.36
CA ASP A 76 7.19 17.42 3.95
C ASP A 76 5.72 17.00 3.72
N ILE A 77 5.08 16.37 4.71
CA ILE A 77 3.65 16.08 4.69
C ILE A 77 2.82 17.37 4.75
N GLY A 78 3.32 18.40 5.42
CA GLY A 78 2.67 19.71 5.54
C GLY A 78 2.12 20.00 6.94
N TYR A 79 2.61 19.33 7.96
CA TYR A 79 2.42 19.71 9.36
C TYR A 79 3.55 20.65 9.77
N ASP A 80 3.43 21.89 9.38
CA ASP A 80 4.45 22.96 9.46
C ASP A 80 4.04 24.17 10.32
N SER A 81 2.95 24.02 11.09
CA SER A 81 2.42 25.08 11.95
C SER A 81 1.84 24.51 13.25
N SER A 82 2.20 25.16 14.35
CA SER A 82 1.65 24.85 15.68
C SER A 82 0.13 25.10 15.78
N GLU A 83 -0.47 25.89 14.88
CA GLU A 83 -1.93 26.07 14.79
C GLU A 83 -2.67 24.77 14.45
N MET A 84 -1.99 23.82 13.82
CA MET A 84 -2.53 22.50 13.55
C MET A 84 -2.41 21.55 14.76
N GLY A 85 -1.72 21.99 15.84
CA GLY A 85 -1.49 21.20 17.06
C GLY A 85 -0.52 20.04 16.88
N PHE A 86 0.07 19.90 15.70
CA PHE A 86 1.15 18.97 15.36
C PHE A 86 2.06 19.65 14.34
N ASP A 87 3.34 19.79 14.66
CA ASP A 87 4.30 20.58 13.90
C ASP A 87 5.67 19.89 13.91
N GLY A 88 6.20 19.60 12.72
CA GLY A 88 7.48 18.90 12.56
C GLY A 88 8.66 19.65 13.15
N ALA A 89 8.61 20.98 13.22
CA ALA A 89 9.70 21.78 13.79
C ALA A 89 9.75 21.67 15.32
N SER A 90 8.61 21.48 15.99
CA SER A 90 8.49 21.61 17.46
C SER A 90 7.99 20.36 18.17
N CYS A 91 7.52 19.33 17.48
CA CYS A 91 7.05 18.10 18.13
C CYS A 91 8.18 17.40 18.91
N GLY A 92 7.82 16.75 20.02
CA GLY A 92 8.74 15.86 20.76
C GLY A 92 9.03 14.60 19.92
N VAL A 93 10.29 14.20 19.83
CA VAL A 93 10.70 12.95 19.19
C VAL A 93 11.33 12.06 20.23
N ILE A 94 10.75 10.87 20.43
CA ILE A 94 11.24 9.87 21.37
C ILE A 94 11.71 8.66 20.56
N ASN A 95 13.00 8.34 20.67
CA ASN A 95 13.60 7.19 20.02
C ASN A 95 13.90 6.11 21.04
N ILE A 96 13.23 4.95 20.93
CA ILE A 96 13.40 3.76 21.76
C ILE A 96 13.72 2.52 20.91
N ILE A 97 14.44 2.72 19.79
CA ILE A 97 14.92 1.63 18.95
C ILE A 97 15.98 0.84 19.70
N GLY A 98 15.80 -0.49 19.75
CA GLY A 98 16.74 -1.46 20.31
C GLY A 98 17.48 -2.27 19.25
N LYS A 99 18.29 -3.24 19.69
CA LYS A 99 18.92 -4.23 18.81
C LYS A 99 18.03 -5.46 18.68
N GLN A 100 18.07 -6.11 17.52
CA GLN A 100 17.36 -7.37 17.28
C GLN A 100 17.87 -8.50 18.18
N SER A 101 16.96 -9.36 18.65
CA SER A 101 17.31 -10.55 19.43
C SER A 101 18.22 -11.49 18.64
N PRO A 102 19.32 -11.99 19.25
CA PRO A 102 20.19 -12.98 18.65
C PRO A 102 19.47 -14.29 18.29
N ASP A 103 18.42 -14.65 19.02
CA ASP A 103 17.67 -15.90 18.81
C ASP A 103 16.90 -15.87 17.48
N ILE A 104 16.38 -14.71 17.10
CA ILE A 104 15.70 -14.53 15.80
C ILE A 104 16.72 -14.58 14.65
N ALA A 105 17.90 -13.98 14.84
CA ALA A 105 18.95 -13.95 13.83
C ALA A 105 19.44 -15.36 13.44
N GLN A 106 19.52 -16.31 14.36
CA GLN A 106 19.97 -17.70 14.10
C GLN A 106 19.10 -18.43 13.08
N GLY A 107 17.79 -18.15 13.03
CA GLY A 107 16.86 -18.79 12.09
C GLY A 107 16.93 -18.22 10.69
N VAL A 108 17.35 -16.96 10.55
CA VAL A 108 17.27 -16.17 9.31
C VAL A 108 18.62 -16.09 8.62
N ASP A 109 19.70 -15.80 9.39
CA ASP A 109 21.01 -15.54 8.81
C ASP A 109 21.76 -16.85 8.54
N ARG A 110 21.96 -17.16 7.25
CA ARG A 110 22.71 -18.31 6.77
C ARG A 110 24.00 -17.86 6.08
N LYS A 111 25.08 -18.62 6.20
CA LYS A 111 26.35 -18.38 5.46
C LYS A 111 26.13 -18.33 3.94
N ASP A 112 25.24 -19.18 3.42
CA ASP A 112 24.77 -19.14 2.04
C ASP A 112 23.43 -18.41 2.01
N GLU A 113 23.41 -17.19 1.48
CA GLU A 113 22.22 -16.34 1.38
C GLU A 113 21.08 -17.00 0.60
N ARG A 114 21.39 -17.87 -0.38
CA ARG A 114 20.38 -18.62 -1.14
C ARG A 114 19.56 -19.57 -0.27
N ARG A 115 20.09 -19.92 0.91
CA ARG A 115 19.42 -20.75 1.90
C ARG A 115 18.83 -19.95 3.05
N GLN A 116 18.76 -18.64 2.90
CA GLN A 116 18.09 -17.77 3.90
C GLN A 116 16.66 -18.27 4.12
N GLY A 117 16.32 -18.56 5.38
CA GLY A 117 14.95 -18.92 5.78
C GLY A 117 14.07 -17.69 5.89
N ALA A 118 12.77 -17.90 5.88
CA ALA A 118 11.81 -16.85 6.16
C ALA A 118 12.01 -16.29 7.58
N GLY A 119 11.93 -14.98 7.73
CA GLY A 119 12.14 -14.28 9.01
C GLY A 119 11.00 -14.50 10.01
N ASP A 120 9.86 -14.98 9.54
CA ASP A 120 8.69 -15.32 10.34
C ASP A 120 7.84 -16.39 9.62
N GLN A 121 6.91 -16.98 10.36
CA GLN A 121 5.79 -17.72 9.79
C GLN A 121 4.73 -16.73 9.30
N GLY A 122 3.93 -17.12 8.32
CA GLY A 122 2.81 -16.29 7.88
C GLY A 122 2.25 -16.71 6.53
N LEU A 123 1.18 -16.01 6.13
CA LEU A 123 0.57 -16.15 4.83
C LEU A 123 0.34 -14.77 4.22
N MET A 124 0.61 -14.63 2.93
CA MET A 124 0.53 -13.36 2.20
C MET A 124 -0.29 -13.55 0.94
N PHE A 125 -0.96 -12.48 0.53
CA PHE A 125 -1.80 -12.48 -0.66
C PHE A 125 -1.33 -11.43 -1.66
N GLY A 126 -1.41 -11.80 -2.94
CA GLY A 126 -1.35 -10.89 -4.06
C GLY A 126 -2.63 -10.98 -4.87
N TYR A 127 -3.02 -9.88 -5.51
CA TYR A 127 -4.23 -9.83 -6.33
C TYR A 127 -4.03 -8.97 -7.56
N ALA A 128 -4.74 -9.29 -8.63
CA ALA A 128 -4.88 -8.47 -9.83
C ALA A 128 -6.23 -8.72 -10.49
N THR A 129 -6.77 -7.69 -11.16
CA THR A 129 -8.01 -7.75 -11.96
C THR A 129 -7.89 -6.78 -13.13
N ASN A 130 -8.59 -7.08 -14.22
CA ASN A 130 -8.59 -6.26 -15.43
C ASN A 130 -9.51 -5.02 -15.36
N GLU A 131 -10.06 -4.68 -14.18
CA GLU A 131 -10.98 -3.57 -13.98
C GLU A 131 -10.38 -2.19 -14.28
N THR A 132 -9.07 -2.04 -14.10
CA THR A 132 -8.37 -0.76 -14.30
C THR A 132 -7.09 -0.93 -15.10
N ASP A 133 -6.58 0.19 -15.62
CA ASP A 133 -5.31 0.30 -16.36
C ASP A 133 -4.07 -0.21 -15.60
N VAL A 134 -4.12 -0.19 -14.27
CA VAL A 134 -3.06 -0.66 -13.39
C VAL A 134 -3.30 -2.08 -12.86
N LEU A 135 -4.32 -2.76 -13.36
CA LEU A 135 -4.73 -4.11 -12.96
C LEU A 135 -5.03 -4.23 -11.46
N MET A 136 -5.75 -3.24 -10.93
CA MET A 136 -6.25 -3.15 -9.55
C MET A 136 -7.77 -3.06 -9.52
N PRO A 137 -8.41 -3.41 -8.39
CA PRO A 137 -9.82 -3.15 -8.18
C PRO A 137 -10.15 -1.66 -8.32
N ALA A 138 -11.23 -1.35 -9.02
CA ALA A 138 -11.60 0.03 -9.33
C ALA A 138 -11.93 0.88 -8.09
N PRO A 139 -12.64 0.38 -7.05
CA PRO A 139 -13.00 1.21 -5.89
C PRO A 139 -11.78 1.76 -5.16
N ILE A 140 -10.80 0.89 -4.83
CA ILE A 140 -9.59 1.34 -4.12
C ILE A 140 -8.70 2.23 -4.99
N THR A 141 -8.62 1.94 -6.28
CA THR A 141 -7.85 2.76 -7.23
C THR A 141 -8.38 4.19 -7.28
N ILE A 142 -9.69 4.37 -7.37
CA ILE A 142 -10.32 5.70 -7.39
C ILE A 142 -10.15 6.38 -6.02
N ALA A 143 -10.36 5.65 -4.92
CA ALA A 143 -10.18 6.18 -3.58
C ALA A 143 -8.76 6.72 -3.36
N HIS A 144 -7.72 5.99 -3.77
CA HIS A 144 -6.33 6.48 -3.74
C HIS A 144 -6.11 7.72 -4.59
N ARG A 145 -6.63 7.74 -5.82
CA ARG A 145 -6.51 8.88 -6.72
C ARG A 145 -7.14 10.15 -6.14
N LEU A 146 -8.26 10.03 -5.41
CA LEU A 146 -8.93 11.16 -4.77
C LEU A 146 -8.06 11.81 -3.67
N VAL A 147 -7.55 11.03 -2.73
CA VAL A 147 -6.70 11.59 -1.65
C VAL A 147 -5.32 12.01 -2.16
N LYS A 148 -4.78 11.35 -3.18
CA LYS A 148 -3.55 11.79 -3.87
C LYS A 148 -3.79 13.16 -4.55
N ARG A 149 -4.93 13.36 -5.21
CA ARG A 149 -5.29 14.64 -5.82
C ARG A 149 -5.46 15.75 -4.78
N GLN A 150 -6.08 15.46 -3.64
CA GLN A 150 -6.19 16.39 -2.51
C GLN A 150 -4.80 16.89 -2.07
N ALA A 151 -3.86 15.98 -1.85
CA ALA A 151 -2.49 16.34 -1.47
C ALA A 151 -1.77 17.15 -2.57
N GLN A 152 -1.96 16.80 -3.84
CA GLN A 152 -1.37 17.53 -4.97
C GLN A 152 -1.83 19.00 -5.02
N VAL A 153 -3.14 19.25 -4.93
CA VAL A 153 -3.67 20.63 -5.00
C VAL A 153 -3.31 21.43 -3.77
N ARG A 154 -3.21 20.78 -2.60
CA ARG A 154 -2.72 21.40 -1.36
C ARG A 154 -1.26 21.80 -1.47
N LYS A 155 -0.37 20.87 -1.83
CA LYS A 155 1.09 21.11 -1.94
C LYS A 155 1.43 22.10 -3.06
N ALA A 156 0.62 22.18 -4.10
CA ALA A 156 0.77 23.21 -5.14
C ALA A 156 0.34 24.61 -4.67
N GLY A 157 -0.15 24.76 -3.44
CA GLY A 157 -0.64 26.06 -2.93
C GLY A 157 -1.91 26.57 -3.61
N LYS A 158 -2.56 25.72 -4.44
CA LYS A 158 -3.76 26.10 -5.22
C LYS A 158 -4.96 26.39 -4.32
N ILE A 159 -5.03 25.69 -3.16
CA ILE A 159 -6.11 25.84 -2.19
C ILE A 159 -5.47 26.00 -0.80
N ALA A 160 -5.24 27.23 -0.40
CA ALA A 160 -4.47 27.58 0.80
C ALA A 160 -5.09 27.09 2.13
N TRP A 161 -6.40 26.87 2.17
CA TRP A 161 -7.11 26.42 3.37
C TRP A 161 -7.13 24.88 3.52
N LEU A 162 -6.65 24.11 2.54
CA LEU A 162 -6.53 22.65 2.70
C LEU A 162 -5.43 22.30 3.69
N ARG A 163 -5.73 21.34 4.58
CA ARG A 163 -4.79 20.74 5.53
C ARG A 163 -4.48 19.28 5.17
N PRO A 164 -3.43 18.66 5.76
CA PRO A 164 -2.91 17.38 5.30
C PRO A 164 -3.84 16.18 5.42
N ASP A 165 -4.69 16.11 6.46
CA ASP A 165 -5.53 14.95 6.74
C ASP A 165 -6.77 14.89 5.82
N ALA A 166 -6.98 13.74 5.21
CA ALA A 166 -8.18 13.48 4.41
C ALA A 166 -8.47 11.97 4.33
N LYS A 167 -9.76 11.66 4.13
CA LYS A 167 -10.27 10.31 3.86
C LYS A 167 -11.17 10.32 2.63
N SER A 168 -11.08 9.30 1.81
CA SER A 168 -12.00 9.05 0.70
C SER A 168 -12.64 7.67 0.82
N GLN A 169 -13.85 7.54 0.31
CA GLN A 169 -14.54 6.26 0.17
C GLN A 169 -15.30 6.26 -1.15
N VAL A 170 -15.21 5.16 -1.89
CA VAL A 170 -15.88 5.01 -3.18
C VAL A 170 -16.67 3.72 -3.20
N THR A 171 -17.96 3.82 -3.52
CA THR A 171 -18.87 2.70 -3.70
C THR A 171 -19.21 2.55 -5.18
N LEU A 172 -18.88 1.40 -5.75
CA LEU A 172 -19.23 1.06 -7.13
C LEU A 172 -20.41 0.09 -7.19
N ARG A 173 -21.19 0.21 -8.24
CA ARG A 173 -22.17 -0.79 -8.68
C ARG A 173 -21.51 -1.76 -9.63
N TYR A 174 -21.71 -3.04 -9.40
CA TYR A 174 -21.26 -4.14 -10.23
C TYR A 174 -22.45 -4.88 -10.80
N GLU A 175 -22.38 -5.21 -12.09
CA GLU A 175 -23.28 -6.11 -12.80
C GLU A 175 -22.43 -7.24 -13.41
N ASP A 176 -22.77 -8.48 -13.15
CA ASP A 176 -22.01 -9.67 -13.58
C ASP A 176 -20.50 -9.60 -13.29
N ASN A 177 -20.12 -9.02 -12.14
CA ASN A 177 -18.76 -8.77 -11.67
C ASN A 177 -17.98 -7.67 -12.42
N GLU A 178 -18.61 -6.90 -13.29
CA GLU A 178 -18.03 -5.76 -13.98
C GLU A 178 -18.47 -4.43 -13.33
N PRO A 179 -17.57 -3.46 -13.11
CA PRO A 179 -17.95 -2.17 -12.56
C PRO A 179 -18.70 -1.34 -13.61
N VAL A 180 -19.96 -0.99 -13.32
CA VAL A 180 -20.85 -0.28 -14.27
C VAL A 180 -21.16 1.16 -13.87
N GLY A 181 -20.93 1.55 -12.60
CA GLY A 181 -21.23 2.91 -12.17
C GLY A 181 -20.81 3.20 -10.74
N ILE A 182 -20.72 4.49 -10.41
CA ILE A 182 -20.41 4.97 -9.07
C ILE A 182 -21.72 5.27 -8.33
N GLU A 183 -21.97 4.55 -7.23
CA GLU A 183 -23.13 4.79 -6.36
C GLU A 183 -22.91 5.97 -5.43
N ALA A 184 -21.73 6.01 -4.76
CA ALA A 184 -21.42 7.07 -3.82
C ALA A 184 -19.93 7.37 -3.76
N VAL A 185 -19.61 8.64 -3.51
CA VAL A 185 -18.26 9.14 -3.24
C VAL A 185 -18.31 9.94 -1.94
N VAL A 186 -17.47 9.57 -0.98
CA VAL A 186 -17.25 10.34 0.26
C VAL A 186 -15.85 10.93 0.20
N LEU A 187 -15.72 12.21 0.50
CA LEU A 187 -14.42 12.86 0.74
C LEU A 187 -14.53 13.75 1.97
N SER A 188 -13.78 13.42 3.01
CA SER A 188 -13.60 14.26 4.20
C SER A 188 -12.19 14.81 4.18
N THR A 189 -12.03 16.13 4.18
CA THR A 189 -10.72 16.78 4.15
C THR A 189 -10.61 17.82 5.25
N GLN A 190 -9.48 17.80 5.96
CA GLN A 190 -9.12 18.81 6.96
C GLN A 190 -8.90 20.16 6.29
N HIS A 191 -9.32 21.21 6.98
CA HIS A 191 -9.27 22.59 6.46
C HIS A 191 -9.02 23.63 7.56
N SER A 192 -8.62 24.85 7.17
CA SER A 192 -8.53 25.98 8.09
C SER A 192 -9.91 26.40 8.59
N PRO A 193 -10.00 27.08 9.75
CA PRO A 193 -11.29 27.48 10.35
C PRO A 193 -12.09 28.47 9.49
N ASP A 194 -11.46 29.23 8.59
CA ASP A 194 -12.02 30.42 7.94
C ASP A 194 -12.81 30.12 6.67
N VAL A 195 -12.77 28.87 6.15
CA VAL A 195 -13.51 28.49 4.94
C VAL A 195 -14.95 28.10 5.26
N SER A 196 -15.90 28.65 4.51
CA SER A 196 -17.31 28.23 4.63
C SER A 196 -17.53 26.83 4.04
N THR A 197 -18.44 26.07 4.65
CA THR A 197 -18.79 24.71 4.16
C THR A 197 -19.28 24.73 2.71
N LYS A 198 -19.96 25.78 2.28
CA LYS A 198 -20.43 25.93 0.91
C LYS A 198 -19.26 26.03 -0.05
N LEU A 199 -18.35 26.97 0.17
CA LEU A 199 -17.15 27.16 -0.67
C LEU A 199 -16.29 25.90 -0.69
N LEU A 200 -16.08 25.27 0.48
CA LEU A 200 -15.32 24.01 0.56
C LEU A 200 -15.91 22.94 -0.34
N ARG A 201 -17.22 22.71 -0.29
CA ARG A 201 -17.89 21.69 -1.10
C ARG A 201 -17.80 21.98 -2.59
N GLU A 202 -17.99 23.23 -2.99
CA GLU A 202 -17.86 23.66 -4.41
C GLU A 202 -16.43 23.43 -4.92
N VAL A 203 -15.44 23.89 -4.20
CA VAL A 203 -14.01 23.77 -4.62
C VAL A 203 -13.55 22.32 -4.62
N VAL A 204 -13.90 21.52 -3.61
CA VAL A 204 -13.57 20.10 -3.56
C VAL A 204 -14.20 19.35 -4.73
N MET A 205 -15.45 19.66 -5.08
CA MET A 205 -16.11 19.07 -6.25
C MET A 205 -15.34 19.36 -7.53
N GLU A 206 -15.00 20.63 -7.77
CA GLU A 206 -14.38 21.05 -9.04
C GLU A 206 -12.89 20.66 -9.15
N GLU A 207 -12.13 20.76 -8.06
CA GLU A 207 -10.68 20.63 -8.09
C GLU A 207 -10.17 19.23 -7.73
N ILE A 208 -10.99 18.44 -7.04
CA ILE A 208 -10.59 17.11 -6.55
C ILE A 208 -11.45 16.00 -7.16
N LEU A 209 -12.78 16.06 -7.02
CA LEU A 209 -13.64 14.96 -7.44
C LEU A 209 -13.77 14.87 -8.98
N LYS A 210 -14.20 15.92 -9.64
CA LYS A 210 -14.41 15.92 -11.10
C LYS A 210 -13.17 15.52 -11.92
N PRO A 211 -11.94 15.99 -11.60
CA PRO A 211 -10.76 15.60 -12.36
C PRO A 211 -10.35 14.13 -12.19
N VAL A 212 -10.83 13.45 -11.16
CA VAL A 212 -10.43 12.06 -10.83
C VAL A 212 -11.49 11.05 -11.23
N LEU A 213 -12.77 11.39 -11.06
CA LEU A 213 -13.85 10.43 -11.24
C LEU A 213 -14.07 10.11 -12.73
N PRO A 214 -14.12 8.82 -13.12
CA PRO A 214 -14.37 8.43 -14.51
C PRO A 214 -15.76 8.84 -14.97
N ALA A 215 -15.87 9.74 -15.94
CA ALA A 215 -17.15 10.26 -16.43
C ALA A 215 -18.13 9.16 -16.90
N LYS A 216 -17.60 8.06 -17.45
CA LYS A 216 -18.38 6.90 -17.92
C LYS A 216 -19.16 6.18 -16.81
N TRP A 217 -18.76 6.34 -15.54
CA TRP A 217 -19.40 5.71 -14.40
C TRP A 217 -20.27 6.66 -13.56
N LEU A 218 -20.37 7.93 -13.96
CA LEU A 218 -21.20 8.94 -13.30
C LEU A 218 -22.57 9.03 -13.94
N ASP A 219 -23.61 9.03 -13.11
CA ASP A 219 -24.98 9.25 -13.54
C ASP A 219 -25.78 10.05 -12.48
N LYS A 220 -27.09 10.26 -12.71
CA LYS A 220 -27.97 11.01 -11.79
C LYS A 220 -28.14 10.35 -10.42
N ARG A 221 -27.77 9.07 -10.25
CA ARG A 221 -27.87 8.31 -9.00
C ARG A 221 -26.63 8.51 -8.13
N THR A 222 -25.51 8.94 -8.71
CA THR A 222 -24.24 9.13 -7.98
C THR A 222 -24.40 10.17 -6.86
N LYS A 223 -24.13 9.74 -5.64
CA LYS A 223 -24.23 10.57 -4.41
C LYS A 223 -22.85 11.09 -4.03
N TYR A 224 -22.77 12.36 -3.64
CA TYR A 224 -21.53 13.00 -3.22
C TYR A 224 -21.65 13.47 -1.76
N HIS A 225 -20.74 13.02 -0.90
CA HIS A 225 -20.67 13.37 0.52
C HIS A 225 -19.34 14.06 0.80
N ILE A 226 -19.32 15.39 0.71
CA ILE A 226 -18.12 16.21 0.95
C ILE A 226 -18.23 16.83 2.34
N ASN A 227 -17.31 16.49 3.24
CA ASN A 227 -17.34 16.87 4.65
C ASN A 227 -18.79 16.80 5.20
N PRO A 228 -19.38 15.59 5.27
CA PRO A 228 -20.80 15.44 5.62
C PRO A 228 -21.11 15.95 7.03
N THR A 229 -20.17 15.91 7.95
CA THR A 229 -20.29 16.46 9.32
C THR A 229 -20.10 17.97 9.36
N GLY A 230 -19.73 18.61 8.24
CA GLY A 230 -19.48 20.04 8.11
C GLY A 230 -18.04 20.42 8.42
N ARG A 231 -17.72 20.68 9.70
CA ARG A 231 -16.41 21.20 10.11
C ARG A 231 -15.40 20.07 10.36
N PHE A 232 -14.20 20.17 9.73
CA PHE A 232 -13.08 19.26 9.97
C PHE A 232 -11.77 20.07 10.10
N VAL A 233 -11.63 20.82 11.16
CA VAL A 233 -10.46 21.66 11.46
C VAL A 233 -9.44 20.90 12.32
N THR A 234 -9.92 20.22 13.37
CA THR A 234 -9.09 19.33 14.18
C THR A 234 -8.94 18.00 13.46
N GLY A 235 -7.74 17.64 13.05
CA GLY A 235 -7.42 16.42 12.31
C GLY A 235 -5.95 16.05 12.49
N GLY A 236 -5.50 15.05 11.72
CA GLY A 236 -4.15 14.54 11.86
C GLY A 236 -3.87 13.95 13.24
N PRO A 237 -2.61 13.89 13.71
CA PRO A 237 -2.23 13.33 15.02
C PRO A 237 -2.90 13.99 16.22
N VAL A 238 -3.47 15.18 16.07
CA VAL A 238 -4.26 15.84 17.12
C VAL A 238 -5.64 15.20 17.26
N GLY A 239 -6.28 14.93 16.12
CA GLY A 239 -7.61 14.33 16.09
C GLY A 239 -7.61 12.87 16.49
N ASP A 240 -6.64 12.11 16.04
CA ASP A 240 -6.54 10.67 16.28
C ASP A 240 -5.10 10.22 16.45
N CYS A 241 -4.88 9.07 17.09
CA CYS A 241 -3.58 8.44 17.26
C CYS A 241 -3.21 7.66 16.01
N GLY A 242 -2.00 7.84 15.49
CA GLY A 242 -1.46 7.04 14.40
C GLY A 242 -0.45 6.01 14.86
N LEU A 243 -0.54 4.80 14.31
CA LEU A 243 0.43 3.74 14.49
C LEU A 243 0.78 3.12 13.14
N THR A 244 2.04 2.72 12.99
CA THR A 244 2.51 1.98 11.81
C THR A 244 1.70 0.69 11.61
N GLY A 245 1.31 0.42 10.36
CA GLY A 245 0.67 -0.84 10.01
C GLY A 245 -0.80 -0.98 10.42
N ARG A 246 -1.50 0.13 10.67
CA ARG A 246 -2.94 0.14 11.02
C ARG A 246 -3.85 0.41 9.82
N LYS A 247 -3.32 0.57 8.60
CA LYS A 247 -4.07 0.78 7.36
C LYS A 247 -3.77 -0.29 6.30
N ILE A 248 -3.58 -1.55 6.74
CA ILE A 248 -3.15 -2.66 5.87
C ILE A 248 -4.11 -2.96 4.71
N ILE A 249 -5.40 -2.70 4.87
CA ILE A 249 -6.38 -2.89 3.80
C ILE A 249 -6.33 -1.74 2.78
N VAL A 250 -6.11 -0.51 3.23
CA VAL A 250 -5.82 0.65 2.36
C VAL A 250 -4.51 0.43 1.59
N ASP A 251 -3.50 -0.11 2.25
CA ASP A 251 -2.18 -0.37 1.66
C ASP A 251 -2.22 -1.43 0.55
N THR A 252 -3.24 -2.28 0.52
CA THR A 252 -3.37 -3.41 -0.38
C THR A 252 -4.53 -3.24 -1.38
N TYR A 253 -5.63 -3.95 -1.22
CA TYR A 253 -6.67 -4.06 -2.24
C TYR A 253 -8.04 -3.49 -1.81
N GLY A 254 -8.10 -2.72 -0.72
CA GLY A 254 -9.34 -2.07 -0.26
C GLY A 254 -10.46 -3.03 0.14
N GLY A 255 -10.10 -4.24 0.58
CA GLY A 255 -11.06 -5.29 0.97
C GLY A 255 -11.50 -6.20 -0.17
N TYR A 256 -11.04 -5.97 -1.40
CA TYR A 256 -11.44 -6.77 -2.58
C TYR A 256 -10.78 -8.15 -2.60
N ALA A 257 -9.58 -8.28 -2.05
CA ALA A 257 -8.84 -9.52 -1.89
C ALA A 257 -8.67 -9.89 -0.41
N ARG A 258 -8.33 -11.15 -0.16
CA ARG A 258 -7.93 -11.62 1.18
C ARG A 258 -6.66 -10.92 1.64
N HIS A 259 -6.41 -10.95 2.94
CA HIS A 259 -5.23 -10.37 3.56
C HIS A 259 -4.66 -11.31 4.63
N GLY A 260 -3.33 -11.43 4.70
CA GLY A 260 -2.65 -12.29 5.68
C GLY A 260 -2.48 -11.68 7.07
N GLY A 261 -2.74 -10.37 7.20
CA GLY A 261 -2.63 -9.63 8.47
C GLY A 261 -1.30 -8.90 8.67
N GLY A 262 -0.25 -9.21 7.89
CA GLY A 262 1.06 -8.58 7.99
C GLY A 262 1.07 -7.14 7.48
N ALA A 263 1.63 -6.21 8.26
CA ALA A 263 1.89 -4.83 7.83
C ALA A 263 3.21 -4.74 7.06
N PHE A 264 3.35 -3.70 6.22
CA PHE A 264 4.51 -3.52 5.34
C PHE A 264 5.50 -2.48 5.86
N SER A 265 5.04 -1.27 6.17
CA SER A 265 5.89 -0.14 6.51
C SER A 265 6.81 -0.43 7.69
N GLY A 266 8.05 0.05 7.61
CA GLY A 266 9.08 -0.16 8.61
C GLY A 266 9.79 -1.52 8.58
N LYS A 267 9.39 -2.43 7.68
CA LYS A 267 9.98 -3.77 7.55
C LYS A 267 10.93 -3.84 6.36
N ASP A 268 12.17 -4.31 6.57
CA ASP A 268 13.12 -4.60 5.50
C ASP A 268 12.72 -5.85 4.71
N PRO A 269 13.31 -6.10 3.50
CA PRO A 269 12.92 -7.19 2.62
C PRO A 269 13.11 -8.61 3.16
N SER A 270 13.78 -8.81 4.29
CA SER A 270 13.87 -10.13 4.94
C SER A 270 12.55 -10.55 5.59
N LYS A 271 11.67 -9.61 5.86
CA LYS A 271 10.33 -9.84 6.40
C LYS A 271 9.39 -10.21 5.25
N VAL A 272 9.00 -11.48 5.22
CA VAL A 272 8.13 -12.04 4.16
C VAL A 272 6.74 -11.39 4.13
N ASP A 273 6.27 -10.82 5.23
CA ASP A 273 5.03 -10.01 5.25
C ASP A 273 5.03 -8.97 4.12
N ARG A 274 6.15 -8.30 3.89
CA ARG A 274 6.30 -7.29 2.85
C ARG A 274 6.76 -7.91 1.52
N SER A 275 7.90 -8.58 1.51
CA SER A 275 8.53 -9.06 0.28
C SER A 275 7.69 -10.09 -0.45
N ALA A 276 7.04 -11.01 0.27
CA ALA A 276 6.21 -12.03 -0.35
C ALA A 276 4.83 -11.48 -0.79
N ALA A 277 4.27 -10.50 -0.09
CA ALA A 277 3.07 -9.81 -0.58
C ALA A 277 3.34 -9.06 -1.89
N TYR A 278 4.50 -8.40 -2.02
CA TYR A 278 4.93 -7.76 -3.26
C TYR A 278 5.14 -8.77 -4.40
N ALA A 279 5.79 -9.90 -4.11
CA ALA A 279 5.98 -10.95 -5.10
C ALA A 279 4.65 -11.63 -5.49
N ALA A 280 3.74 -11.86 -4.56
CA ALA A 280 2.42 -12.40 -4.86
C ALA A 280 1.61 -11.43 -5.76
N ARG A 281 1.74 -10.09 -5.55
CA ARG A 281 1.20 -9.08 -6.47
C ARG A 281 1.82 -9.20 -7.85
N TYR A 282 3.14 -9.31 -7.95
CA TYR A 282 3.85 -9.46 -9.22
C TYR A 282 3.39 -10.70 -9.98
N VAL A 283 3.24 -11.84 -9.30
CA VAL A 283 2.70 -13.08 -9.89
C VAL A 283 1.28 -12.87 -10.41
N ALA A 284 0.37 -12.39 -9.56
CA ALA A 284 -1.03 -12.19 -9.92
C ALA A 284 -1.18 -11.23 -11.09
N LYS A 285 -0.39 -10.13 -11.10
CA LYS A 285 -0.40 -9.12 -12.16
C LYS A 285 0.06 -9.70 -13.49
N ASN A 286 1.12 -10.51 -13.50
CA ASN A 286 1.60 -11.16 -14.73
C ASN A 286 0.61 -12.19 -15.26
N ILE A 287 -0.10 -12.94 -14.42
CA ILE A 287 -1.14 -13.89 -14.84
C ILE A 287 -2.28 -13.15 -15.55
N VAL A 288 -2.76 -12.04 -14.98
CA VAL A 288 -3.84 -11.24 -15.58
C VAL A 288 -3.35 -10.54 -16.85
N ALA A 289 -2.16 -9.92 -16.84
CA ALA A 289 -1.57 -9.28 -18.01
C ALA A 289 -1.32 -10.27 -19.16
N ALA A 290 -1.04 -11.54 -18.86
CA ALA A 290 -0.91 -12.62 -19.85
C ALA A 290 -2.25 -13.06 -20.48
N GLY A 291 -3.39 -12.53 -20.01
CA GLY A 291 -4.72 -12.95 -20.44
C GLY A 291 -5.07 -14.39 -20.05
N LEU A 292 -4.41 -14.93 -19.02
CA LEU A 292 -4.70 -16.26 -18.49
C LEU A 292 -5.89 -16.28 -17.55
N ALA A 293 -6.23 -15.15 -16.95
CA ALA A 293 -7.41 -14.92 -16.13
C ALA A 293 -7.80 -13.44 -16.19
N GLU A 294 -9.07 -13.10 -15.93
CA GLU A 294 -9.52 -11.72 -15.77
C GLU A 294 -9.21 -11.17 -14.39
N ARG A 295 -9.19 -12.06 -13.39
CA ARG A 295 -8.78 -11.77 -12.00
C ARG A 295 -8.03 -12.96 -11.41
N CYS A 296 -7.07 -12.66 -10.57
CA CYS A 296 -6.20 -13.67 -9.97
C CYS A 296 -5.82 -13.27 -8.55
N GLU A 297 -5.99 -14.19 -7.62
CA GLU A 297 -5.48 -14.11 -6.25
C GLU A 297 -4.44 -15.18 -6.04
N VAL A 298 -3.29 -14.81 -5.49
CA VAL A 298 -2.20 -15.72 -5.15
C VAL A 298 -1.96 -15.68 -3.65
N GLN A 299 -2.00 -16.84 -3.00
CA GLN A 299 -1.57 -16.99 -1.61
C GLN A 299 -0.22 -17.69 -1.59
N VAL A 300 0.70 -17.18 -0.77
CA VAL A 300 1.93 -17.88 -0.40
C VAL A 300 2.03 -17.94 1.12
N SER A 301 2.64 -19.01 1.65
CA SER A 301 2.86 -19.14 3.09
C SER A 301 4.24 -19.69 3.41
N TYR A 302 4.76 -19.30 4.58
CA TYR A 302 6.10 -19.67 5.04
C TYR A 302 6.09 -20.17 6.48
N ALA A 303 7.10 -20.99 6.80
CA ALA A 303 7.48 -21.33 8.17
C ALA A 303 8.80 -20.61 8.51
N ILE A 304 8.93 -20.11 9.74
CA ILE A 304 10.13 -19.44 10.19
C ILE A 304 11.39 -20.32 10.00
N GLY A 305 12.45 -19.76 9.46
CA GLY A 305 13.71 -20.44 9.22
C GLY A 305 13.71 -21.40 8.02
N VAL A 306 12.58 -21.56 7.29
CA VAL A 306 12.46 -22.40 6.09
C VAL A 306 12.47 -21.50 4.85
N ALA A 307 13.27 -21.87 3.84
CA ALA A 307 13.39 -21.10 2.60
C ALA A 307 12.21 -21.35 1.64
N GLU A 308 11.82 -22.62 1.47
CA GLU A 308 10.73 -22.95 0.55
C GLU A 308 9.36 -22.54 1.12
N PRO A 309 8.47 -21.96 0.30
CA PRO A 309 7.09 -21.73 0.69
C PRO A 309 6.41 -23.04 1.11
N THR A 310 5.72 -23.01 2.25
CA THR A 310 4.93 -24.16 2.71
C THR A 310 3.71 -24.44 1.84
N SER A 311 3.15 -23.39 1.20
CA SER A 311 2.09 -23.54 0.19
C SER A 311 2.11 -22.39 -0.82
N ILE A 312 1.63 -22.69 -2.03
CA ILE A 312 1.31 -21.71 -3.08
C ILE A 312 -0.05 -22.07 -3.62
N MET A 313 -1.00 -21.14 -3.56
CA MET A 313 -2.34 -21.28 -4.12
C MET A 313 -2.59 -20.19 -5.15
N VAL A 314 -3.18 -20.57 -6.29
CA VAL A 314 -3.63 -19.63 -7.33
C VAL A 314 -5.13 -19.77 -7.49
N GLU A 315 -5.88 -18.72 -7.30
CA GLU A 315 -7.33 -18.67 -7.45
C GLU A 315 -7.71 -17.65 -8.52
N THR A 316 -8.51 -18.06 -9.49
CA THR A 316 -8.95 -17.22 -10.62
C THR A 316 -10.46 -16.99 -10.67
N PHE A 317 -11.18 -17.45 -9.66
CA PHE A 317 -12.63 -17.24 -9.52
C PHE A 317 -13.43 -17.70 -10.77
N GLY A 318 -12.96 -18.76 -11.41
CA GLY A 318 -13.57 -19.29 -12.63
C GLY A 318 -13.30 -18.51 -13.93
N THR A 319 -12.47 -17.47 -13.90
CA THR A 319 -12.18 -16.65 -15.09
C THR A 319 -11.03 -17.19 -15.94
N SER A 320 -10.32 -18.22 -15.49
CA SER A 320 -9.27 -18.88 -16.28
C SER A 320 -9.78 -20.11 -17.01
N ARG A 321 -9.19 -20.36 -18.19
CA ARG A 321 -9.37 -21.62 -18.94
C ARG A 321 -8.37 -22.69 -18.53
N LEU A 322 -7.33 -22.34 -17.77
CA LEU A 322 -6.37 -23.29 -17.21
C LEU A 322 -6.85 -23.76 -15.81
N SER A 323 -6.52 -25.01 -15.49
CA SER A 323 -6.79 -25.52 -14.14
C SER A 323 -5.86 -24.82 -13.12
N ARG A 324 -6.28 -24.85 -11.85
CA ARG A 324 -5.47 -24.32 -10.72
C ARG A 324 -4.10 -24.99 -10.65
N GLU A 325 -4.01 -26.28 -10.90
CA GLU A 325 -2.76 -27.06 -10.90
C GLU A 325 -1.81 -26.56 -11.98
N ARG A 326 -2.30 -26.35 -13.20
CA ARG A 326 -1.49 -25.85 -14.32
C ARG A 326 -0.99 -24.42 -14.05
N LEU A 327 -1.83 -23.55 -13.51
CA LEU A 327 -1.40 -22.20 -13.11
C LEU A 327 -0.36 -22.26 -11.99
N THR A 328 -0.52 -23.13 -11.00
CA THR A 328 0.46 -23.30 -9.92
C THR A 328 1.79 -23.83 -10.45
N GLN A 329 1.78 -24.74 -11.44
CA GLN A 329 3.00 -25.21 -12.11
C GLN A 329 3.73 -24.07 -12.85
N LEU A 330 3.01 -23.19 -13.57
CA LEU A 330 3.58 -22.01 -14.20
C LEU A 330 4.22 -21.07 -13.17
N VAL A 331 3.53 -20.82 -12.06
CA VAL A 331 4.07 -19.99 -10.98
C VAL A 331 5.37 -20.57 -10.43
N ARG A 332 5.40 -21.86 -10.08
CA ARG A 332 6.62 -22.53 -9.56
C ARG A 332 7.78 -22.54 -10.55
N LYS A 333 7.47 -22.55 -11.84
CA LYS A 333 8.49 -22.58 -12.90
C LYS A 333 9.15 -21.23 -13.12
N HIS A 334 8.39 -20.14 -13.03
CA HIS A 334 8.82 -18.81 -13.46
C HIS A 334 9.12 -17.83 -12.33
N PHE A 335 8.70 -18.13 -11.10
CA PHE A 335 8.86 -17.23 -9.96
C PHE A 335 9.55 -17.94 -8.80
N ASP A 336 10.74 -17.46 -8.45
CA ASP A 336 11.42 -17.92 -7.24
C ASP A 336 10.80 -17.21 -6.01
N LEU A 337 9.98 -17.95 -5.28
CA LEU A 337 9.28 -17.44 -4.10
C LEU A 337 10.01 -17.78 -2.78
N THR A 338 11.29 -18.19 -2.83
CA THR A 338 12.14 -18.25 -1.64
C THR A 338 12.46 -16.83 -1.14
N PRO A 339 12.76 -16.60 0.14
CA PRO A 339 13.12 -15.25 0.64
C PRO A 339 14.27 -14.60 -0.14
N TYR A 340 15.25 -15.38 -0.57
CA TYR A 340 16.32 -14.93 -1.46
C TYR A 340 15.77 -14.54 -2.83
N GLY A 341 14.97 -15.43 -3.44
CA GLY A 341 14.38 -15.20 -4.76
C GLY A 341 13.46 -13.97 -4.80
N LEU A 342 12.64 -13.75 -3.78
CA LEU A 342 11.79 -12.55 -3.65
C LEU A 342 12.62 -11.27 -3.76
N ARG A 343 13.72 -11.22 -3.01
CA ARG A 343 14.61 -10.06 -2.92
C ARG A 343 15.30 -9.77 -4.25
N GLU A 344 15.86 -10.81 -4.90
CA GLU A 344 16.60 -10.68 -6.16
C GLU A 344 15.65 -10.39 -7.34
N MET A 345 14.54 -11.14 -7.44
CA MET A 345 13.57 -11.00 -8.54
C MET A 345 12.98 -9.58 -8.60
N LEU A 346 12.74 -8.98 -7.43
CA LEU A 346 12.13 -7.66 -7.31
C LEU A 346 13.13 -6.55 -6.99
N ASP A 347 14.43 -6.85 -6.85
CA ASP A 347 15.49 -5.88 -6.55
C ASP A 347 15.13 -5.00 -5.34
N LEU A 348 14.85 -5.65 -4.19
CA LEU A 348 14.27 -4.99 -3.02
C LEU A 348 15.29 -4.34 -2.08
N LEU A 349 16.61 -4.53 -2.26
CA LEU A 349 17.64 -3.95 -1.38
C LEU A 349 17.96 -2.49 -1.74
N ARG A 350 16.93 -1.69 -2.02
CA ARG A 350 17.04 -0.29 -2.42
C ARG A 350 16.19 0.62 -1.53
N PRO A 351 16.54 1.89 -1.39
CA PRO A 351 15.74 2.87 -0.64
C PRO A 351 14.53 3.34 -1.47
N ILE A 352 13.48 2.54 -1.53
CA ILE A 352 12.29 2.76 -2.37
C ILE A 352 10.98 2.78 -1.56
N TYR A 353 11.05 2.61 -0.24
CA TYR A 353 9.91 2.25 0.59
C TYR A 353 9.09 3.45 1.08
N GLN A 354 9.69 4.59 1.41
CA GLN A 354 8.96 5.77 1.85
C GLN A 354 7.85 6.17 0.87
N LYS A 355 8.10 6.05 -0.44
CA LYS A 355 7.12 6.39 -1.48
C LYS A 355 5.91 5.44 -1.50
N THR A 356 6.03 4.22 -0.94
CA THR A 356 4.92 3.27 -0.87
C THR A 356 3.97 3.55 0.29
N ALA A 357 4.45 4.26 1.31
CA ALA A 357 3.75 4.44 2.57
C ALA A 357 2.47 5.28 2.50
N ALA A 358 2.14 5.87 1.34
CA ALA A 358 0.89 6.56 1.09
C ALA A 358 0.33 6.21 -0.30
N TYR A 359 -1.00 6.22 -0.43
CA TYR A 359 -1.73 5.98 -1.70
C TYR A 359 -1.66 4.54 -2.22
N GLY A 360 -1.46 3.57 -1.33
CA GLY A 360 -1.37 2.14 -1.63
C GLY A 360 0.00 1.68 -2.12
N HIS A 361 0.36 0.45 -1.80
CA HIS A 361 1.61 -0.17 -2.24
C HIS A 361 1.50 -0.76 -3.65
N PHE A 362 0.27 -1.00 -4.14
CA PHE A 362 -0.03 -1.64 -5.40
C PHE A 362 -0.79 -0.72 -6.35
N GLY A 363 -0.76 -1.04 -7.66
CA GLY A 363 -1.37 -0.21 -8.70
C GLY A 363 -0.58 1.06 -8.99
N ARG A 364 0.72 1.02 -8.78
CA ARG A 364 1.65 2.13 -8.95
C ARG A 364 2.29 2.08 -10.34
N THR A 365 2.76 3.22 -10.82
CA THR A 365 3.38 3.38 -12.14
C THR A 365 4.82 3.87 -12.06
N GLU A 366 5.33 4.13 -10.88
CA GLU A 366 6.71 4.52 -10.65
C GLU A 366 7.66 3.35 -11.00
N PRO A 367 8.72 3.57 -11.80
CA PRO A 367 9.56 2.49 -12.34
C PRO A 367 10.36 1.72 -11.29
N GLU A 368 10.58 2.31 -10.13
CA GLU A 368 11.25 1.66 -9.00
C GLU A 368 10.42 0.55 -8.35
N PHE A 369 9.10 0.52 -8.56
CA PHE A 369 8.19 -0.48 -7.98
C PHE A 369 8.11 -1.71 -8.88
N THR A 370 9.12 -2.54 -8.80
CA THR A 370 9.37 -3.70 -9.66
C THR A 370 8.29 -4.77 -9.61
N TRP A 371 7.52 -4.85 -8.52
CA TRP A 371 6.37 -5.75 -8.40
C TRP A 371 5.17 -5.36 -9.29
N GLU A 372 5.25 -4.20 -9.93
CA GLU A 372 4.24 -3.76 -10.89
C GLU A 372 4.62 -4.07 -12.35
N ARG A 373 5.79 -4.66 -12.61
CA ARG A 373 6.20 -5.08 -13.96
C ARG A 373 5.34 -6.24 -14.47
N THR A 374 5.17 -6.29 -15.81
CA THR A 374 4.45 -7.35 -16.52
C THR A 374 5.35 -8.05 -17.55
N ASP A 375 6.63 -8.08 -17.27
CA ASP A 375 7.70 -8.58 -18.14
C ASP A 375 7.64 -10.10 -18.41
N LEU A 376 6.98 -10.86 -17.54
CA LEU A 376 6.74 -12.30 -17.76
C LEU A 376 5.41 -12.60 -18.47
N ALA A 377 4.55 -11.61 -18.72
CA ALA A 377 3.22 -11.83 -19.29
C ALA A 377 3.27 -12.54 -20.65
N ALA A 378 4.17 -12.16 -21.55
CA ALA A 378 4.31 -12.79 -22.87
C ALA A 378 4.74 -14.27 -22.77
N THR A 379 5.68 -14.58 -21.89
CA THR A 379 6.16 -15.95 -21.62
C THR A 379 5.03 -16.82 -21.07
N LEU A 380 4.30 -16.32 -20.06
CA LEU A 380 3.18 -17.03 -19.46
C LEU A 380 2.04 -17.26 -20.46
N ALA A 381 1.74 -16.27 -21.33
CA ALA A 381 0.72 -16.39 -22.38
C ALA A 381 1.09 -17.50 -23.40
N ALA A 382 2.36 -17.58 -23.81
CA ALA A 382 2.85 -18.58 -24.76
C ALA A 382 2.73 -20.00 -24.18
N GLU A 383 3.22 -20.21 -22.96
CA GLU A 383 3.15 -21.51 -22.29
C GLU A 383 1.70 -21.93 -21.95
N GLY A 384 0.86 -20.96 -21.52
CA GLY A 384 -0.54 -21.22 -21.25
C GLY A 384 -1.34 -21.68 -22.48
N LYS A 385 -0.98 -21.20 -23.68
CA LYS A 385 -1.56 -21.71 -24.95
C LYS A 385 -1.18 -23.16 -25.19
N GLY A 386 0.10 -23.55 -24.99
CA GLY A 386 0.55 -24.93 -25.13
C GLY A 386 -0.15 -25.90 -24.15
N MET A 387 -0.43 -25.45 -22.93
CA MET A 387 -1.13 -26.24 -21.91
C MET A 387 -2.64 -26.44 -22.18
N ARG A 388 -3.25 -25.61 -23.05
CA ARG A 388 -4.64 -25.78 -23.49
C ARG A 388 -4.81 -26.89 -24.52
N ALA A 389 -3.76 -27.15 -25.29
CA ALA A 389 -3.77 -28.12 -26.40
C ALA A 389 -3.44 -29.56 -25.94
N ALA A 390 -3.01 -29.74 -24.70
CA ALA A 390 -2.74 -31.05 -24.07
C ALA A 390 -3.80 -31.43 -23.04
#